data_0801018410cc42b0c09cf4bb40025674
#
_entry.id   0801018410cc42b0c09cf4bb40025674
#
_cell.length_a   1.000
_cell.length_b   1.000
_cell.length_c   1.000
_cell.angle_alpha   90.00
_cell.angle_beta   90.00
_cell.angle_gamma   90.00
#
_symmetry.space_group_name_H-M   'P 1'
#
loop_
_entity.id
_entity.type
_entity.pdbx_description
1 polymer ?
#
loop_
_entity_poly.entity_id
_entity_poly.type
_entity_poly.pdbx_seq_one_letter_code
_entity_poly.pdbx_strand_id
1 'polypeptide(L)'
;MPTNLFGPNDNFDLNTSHVLPALIRKFHEAKEKNEKEVNIWGTGKPLREFMFVEDLADAILFLFENVDAKDIYEKGITHINIGTGKDLSIIELAKMISGIIGYTGKIVHDTTKPDGTPRKLMDVTRLNQLGWKYKTELEDGIMKTYEWFKRIKN
;
A
#
# COMPACT_ATOMS: atom_id res chain seq x y z
N MET A 1 12.62 -2.90 8.89
CA MET A 1 11.24 -2.44 9.23
C MET A 1 10.50 -2.15 7.94
N PRO A 2 9.42 -2.86 7.61
CA PRO A 2 8.66 -2.63 6.37
C PRO A 2 7.71 -1.43 6.47
N THR A 3 7.37 -0.84 5.31
CA THR A 3 6.30 0.14 5.15
C THR A 3 4.92 -0.54 5.12
N ASN A 4 3.84 0.18 4.72
CA ASN A 4 2.53 -0.45 4.58
C ASN A 4 2.53 -1.42 3.41
N LEU A 5 2.25 -2.68 3.70
CA LEU A 5 2.19 -3.75 2.73
C LEU A 5 0.78 -3.94 2.20
N PHE A 6 0.68 -4.43 0.97
CA PHE A 6 -0.57 -4.85 0.35
C PHE A 6 -0.31 -5.94 -0.68
N GLY A 7 -1.32 -6.73 -1.01
CA GLY A 7 -1.18 -7.78 -2.03
C GLY A 7 -2.27 -8.85 -1.93
N PRO A 8 -2.12 -9.96 -2.68
CA PRO A 8 -2.94 -11.15 -2.52
C PRO A 8 -2.94 -11.65 -1.07
N ASN A 9 -4.06 -12.21 -0.62
CA ASN A 9 -4.32 -12.67 0.74
C ASN A 9 -4.38 -11.56 1.81
N ASP A 10 -4.51 -10.29 1.42
CA ASP A 10 -4.74 -9.19 2.37
C ASP A 10 -6.12 -9.30 3.03
N ASN A 11 -6.31 -8.56 4.12
CA ASN A 11 -7.59 -8.47 4.82
C ASN A 11 -8.49 -7.40 4.16
N PHE A 12 -9.61 -7.81 3.57
CA PHE A 12 -10.59 -6.94 2.94
C PHE A 12 -11.82 -6.65 3.81
N ASP A 13 -11.84 -7.03 5.08
CA ASP A 13 -12.94 -6.70 5.99
C ASP A 13 -12.99 -5.19 6.26
N LEU A 14 -14.14 -4.55 6.02
CA LEU A 14 -14.26 -3.08 6.11
C LEU A 14 -14.09 -2.51 7.53
N ASN A 15 -14.17 -3.34 8.56
CA ASN A 15 -14.01 -2.93 9.95
C ASN A 15 -12.58 -3.06 10.45
N THR A 16 -11.81 -3.99 9.87
CA THR A 16 -10.49 -4.38 10.39
C THR A 16 -9.35 -4.24 9.37
N SER A 17 -9.67 -3.99 8.10
CA SER A 17 -8.67 -3.85 7.04
C SER A 17 -7.94 -2.51 7.05
N HIS A 18 -6.75 -2.52 6.48
CA HIS A 18 -6.04 -1.29 6.15
C HIS A 18 -6.69 -0.54 4.98
N VAL A 19 -6.28 0.72 4.79
CA VAL A 19 -6.93 1.64 3.84
C VAL A 19 -6.94 1.13 2.40
N LEU A 20 -5.85 0.54 1.89
CA LEU A 20 -5.76 0.11 0.49
C LEU A 20 -6.73 -1.04 0.18
N PRO A 21 -6.72 -2.18 0.91
CA PRO A 21 -7.69 -3.24 0.68
C PRO A 21 -9.14 -2.81 0.96
N ALA A 22 -9.37 -1.91 1.94
CA ALA A 22 -10.70 -1.35 2.17
C ALA A 22 -11.21 -0.55 0.96
N LEU A 23 -10.36 0.26 0.33
CA LEU A 23 -10.71 1.02 -0.87
C LEU A 23 -10.99 0.11 -2.06
N ILE A 24 -10.17 -0.94 -2.28
CA ILE A 24 -10.45 -1.94 -3.32
C ILE A 24 -11.85 -2.53 -3.15
N ARG A 25 -12.17 -2.99 -1.95
CA ARG A 25 -13.49 -3.57 -1.68
C ARG A 25 -14.63 -2.56 -1.85
N LYS A 26 -14.49 -1.35 -1.29
CA LYS A 26 -15.51 -0.30 -1.40
C LYS A 26 -15.82 0.05 -2.85
N PHE A 27 -14.81 0.29 -3.67
CA PHE A 27 -15.02 0.63 -5.08
C PHE A 27 -15.57 -0.54 -5.90
N HIS A 28 -15.12 -1.76 -5.59
CA HIS A 28 -15.68 -2.96 -6.24
C HIS A 28 -17.17 -3.11 -5.94
N GLU A 29 -17.55 -3.11 -4.64
CA GLU A 29 -18.96 -3.27 -4.24
C GLU A 29 -19.83 -2.11 -4.77
N ALA A 30 -19.32 -0.87 -4.75
CA ALA A 30 -20.04 0.28 -5.30
C ALA A 30 -20.26 0.17 -6.80
N LYS A 31 -19.29 -0.33 -7.55
CA LYS A 31 -19.44 -0.61 -8.99
C LYS A 31 -20.48 -1.68 -9.24
N GLU A 32 -20.43 -2.81 -8.55
CA GLU A 32 -21.39 -3.91 -8.69
C GLU A 32 -22.84 -3.48 -8.40
N LYS A 33 -23.01 -2.60 -7.39
CA LYS A 33 -24.31 -2.08 -6.99
C LYS A 33 -24.75 -0.83 -7.74
N ASN A 34 -23.94 -0.31 -8.65
CA ASN A 34 -24.16 0.98 -9.34
C ASN A 34 -24.37 2.15 -8.36
N GLU A 35 -23.65 2.15 -7.24
CA GLU A 35 -23.72 3.23 -6.25
C GLU A 35 -23.12 4.53 -6.83
N LYS A 36 -23.77 5.66 -6.54
CA LYS A 36 -23.36 6.97 -7.07
C LYS A 36 -22.14 7.56 -6.35
N GLU A 37 -21.90 7.16 -5.11
CA GLU A 37 -20.88 7.75 -4.24
C GLU A 37 -20.16 6.68 -3.41
N VAL A 38 -18.86 6.86 -3.21
CA VAL A 38 -18.05 6.08 -2.28
C VAL A 38 -17.45 7.02 -1.23
N ASN A 39 -17.70 6.72 0.04
CA ASN A 39 -17.17 7.47 1.16
C ASN A 39 -15.76 7.00 1.53
N ILE A 40 -14.80 7.93 1.56
CA ILE A 40 -13.47 7.75 2.15
C ILE A 40 -13.39 8.51 3.47
N TRP A 41 -12.70 7.95 4.45
CA TRP A 41 -12.59 8.56 5.78
C TRP A 41 -11.62 9.75 5.77
N GLY A 42 -11.96 10.79 6.54
CA GLY A 42 -11.15 11.98 6.72
C GLY A 42 -11.10 12.87 5.47
N THR A 43 -10.08 13.71 5.42
CA THR A 43 -9.88 14.67 4.31
C THR A 43 -9.22 14.05 3.08
N GLY A 44 -8.67 12.85 3.21
CA GLY A 44 -7.87 12.22 2.16
C GLY A 44 -6.47 12.83 1.94
N LYS A 45 -6.08 13.84 2.74
CA LYS A 45 -4.77 14.52 2.61
C LYS A 45 -3.56 13.75 3.16
N PRO A 46 -3.69 12.90 4.21
CA PRO A 46 -2.53 12.19 4.75
C PRO A 46 -1.78 11.40 3.69
N LEU A 47 -0.44 11.47 3.78
CA LEU A 47 0.46 10.79 2.86
C LEU A 47 0.87 9.43 3.41
N ARG A 48 0.86 8.41 2.55
CA ARG A 48 1.26 7.04 2.89
C ARG A 48 2.10 6.44 1.80
N GLU A 49 3.05 5.65 2.23
CA GLU A 49 3.85 4.79 1.38
C GLU A 49 3.24 3.39 1.37
N PHE A 50 3.19 2.76 0.20
CA PHE A 50 2.70 1.40 0.01
C PHE A 50 3.71 0.57 -0.78
N MET A 51 3.84 -0.70 -0.43
CA MET A 51 4.74 -1.63 -1.09
C MET A 51 4.05 -2.97 -1.32
N PHE A 52 4.22 -3.52 -2.50
CA PHE A 52 3.68 -4.82 -2.85
C PHE A 52 4.37 -5.92 -2.04
N VAL A 53 3.60 -6.86 -1.49
CA VAL A 53 4.10 -7.83 -0.51
C VAL A 53 5.18 -8.76 -1.05
N GLU A 54 5.15 -9.09 -2.36
CA GLU A 54 6.18 -9.90 -2.99
C GLU A 54 7.53 -9.17 -3.06
N ASP A 55 7.53 -7.84 -3.20
CA ASP A 55 8.76 -7.06 -3.15
C ASP A 55 9.40 -7.06 -1.75
N LEU A 56 8.58 -7.12 -0.69
CA LEU A 56 9.12 -7.33 0.66
C LEU A 56 9.81 -8.69 0.77
N ALA A 57 9.18 -9.75 0.26
CA ALA A 57 9.78 -11.09 0.29
C ALA A 57 11.11 -11.12 -0.47
N ASP A 58 11.15 -10.50 -1.66
CA ASP A 58 12.37 -10.36 -2.47
C ASP A 58 13.45 -9.55 -1.73
N ALA A 59 13.08 -8.45 -1.06
CA ALA A 59 14.02 -7.65 -0.27
C ALA A 59 14.62 -8.44 0.90
N ILE A 60 13.82 -9.23 1.58
CA ILE A 60 14.29 -10.06 2.69
C ILE A 60 15.28 -11.12 2.17
N LEU A 61 14.94 -11.80 1.08
CA LEU A 61 15.83 -12.78 0.46
C LEU A 61 17.14 -12.15 0.01
N PHE A 62 17.08 -11.01 -0.66
CA PHE A 62 18.26 -10.24 -1.04
C PHE A 62 19.16 -9.91 0.15
N LEU A 63 18.60 -9.45 1.26
CA LEU A 63 19.37 -9.12 2.47
C LEU A 63 20.03 -10.36 3.06
N PHE A 64 19.37 -11.50 3.12
CA PHE A 64 19.96 -12.76 3.59
C PHE A 64 21.12 -13.25 2.73
N GLU A 65 21.04 -13.07 1.44
CA GLU A 65 22.04 -13.57 0.48
C GLU A 65 23.24 -12.62 0.32
N ASN A 66 23.07 -11.32 0.52
CA ASN A 66 24.05 -10.31 0.10
C ASN A 66 24.59 -9.42 1.24
N VAL A 67 24.07 -9.55 2.47
CA VAL A 67 24.44 -8.66 3.56
C VAL A 67 24.91 -9.46 4.78
N ASP A 68 26.18 -9.32 5.14
CA ASP A 68 26.70 -9.90 6.37
C ASP A 68 26.21 -9.06 7.57
N ALA A 69 25.68 -9.72 8.59
CA ALA A 69 25.14 -9.07 9.78
C ALA A 69 26.19 -8.20 10.49
N LYS A 70 27.47 -8.59 10.49
CA LYS A 70 28.57 -7.81 11.09
C LYS A 70 28.73 -6.44 10.41
N ASP A 71 28.56 -6.35 9.07
CA ASP A 71 28.68 -5.09 8.34
C ASP A 71 27.60 -4.07 8.71
N ILE A 72 26.52 -4.56 9.30
CA ILE A 72 25.42 -3.77 9.84
C ILE A 72 25.72 -3.39 11.30
N TYR A 73 25.99 -4.37 12.17
CA TYR A 73 26.16 -4.14 13.61
C TYR A 73 27.42 -3.35 13.97
N GLU A 74 28.54 -3.58 13.29
CA GLU A 74 29.78 -2.83 13.50
C GLU A 74 29.64 -1.33 13.20
N LYS A 75 28.68 -0.96 12.36
CA LYS A 75 28.30 0.44 12.07
C LYS A 75 27.25 1.01 13.04
N GLY A 76 26.88 0.27 14.09
CA GLY A 76 25.84 0.67 15.04
C GLY A 76 24.42 0.66 14.45
N ILE A 77 24.20 -0.06 13.35
CA ILE A 77 22.91 -0.15 12.66
C ILE A 77 22.11 -1.28 13.27
N THR A 78 20.94 -0.98 13.80
CA THR A 78 20.06 -1.96 14.45
C THR A 78 18.91 -2.43 13.57
N HIS A 79 18.62 -1.71 12.46
CA HIS A 79 17.52 -2.04 11.57
C HIS A 79 17.75 -1.47 10.16
N ILE A 80 17.07 -2.08 9.17
CA ILE A 80 16.99 -1.61 7.80
C ILE A 80 15.52 -1.35 7.48
N ASN A 81 15.22 -0.16 6.96
CA ASN A 81 13.89 0.15 6.44
C ASN A 81 13.72 -0.49 5.06
N ILE A 82 12.56 -1.11 4.83
CA ILE A 82 12.20 -1.70 3.54
C ILE A 82 10.94 -1.01 3.05
N GLY A 83 11.06 -0.30 1.94
CA GLY A 83 9.99 0.50 1.36
C GLY A 83 10.35 0.93 -0.06
N THR A 84 9.48 1.73 -0.64
CA THR A 84 9.65 2.30 -1.98
C THR A 84 10.32 3.67 -1.97
N GLY A 85 10.25 4.37 -0.83
CA GLY A 85 10.68 5.77 -0.70
C GLY A 85 9.74 6.76 -1.40
N LYS A 86 8.55 6.32 -1.82
CA LYS A 86 7.53 7.14 -2.47
C LYS A 86 6.23 7.09 -1.69
N ASP A 87 5.63 8.24 -1.43
CA ASP A 87 4.31 8.33 -0.81
C ASP A 87 3.33 9.07 -1.72
N LEU A 88 2.04 8.87 -1.46
CA LEU A 88 0.95 9.59 -2.10
C LEU A 88 -0.16 9.84 -1.07
N SER A 89 -1.03 10.79 -1.37
CA SER A 89 -2.19 11.06 -0.52
C SER A 89 -3.25 9.95 -0.63
N ILE A 90 -4.06 9.79 0.42
CA ILE A 90 -5.16 8.82 0.42
C ILE A 90 -6.17 9.12 -0.70
N ILE A 91 -6.38 10.40 -1.05
CA ILE A 91 -7.27 10.74 -2.15
C ILE A 91 -6.68 10.37 -3.52
N GLU A 92 -5.36 10.50 -3.71
CA GLU A 92 -4.70 10.04 -4.95
C GLU A 92 -4.76 8.51 -5.06
N LEU A 93 -4.51 7.80 -3.95
CA LEU A 93 -4.69 6.35 -3.89
C LEU A 93 -6.13 5.94 -4.25
N ALA A 94 -7.13 6.62 -3.67
CA ALA A 94 -8.55 6.34 -3.95
C ALA A 94 -8.89 6.55 -5.43
N LYS A 95 -8.39 7.63 -6.05
CA LYS A 95 -8.58 7.89 -7.48
C LYS A 95 -7.93 6.82 -8.36
N MET A 96 -6.71 6.40 -8.03
CA MET A 96 -5.99 5.34 -8.73
C MET A 96 -6.77 4.03 -8.68
N ILE A 97 -7.20 3.59 -7.48
CA ILE A 97 -7.99 2.36 -7.29
C ILE A 97 -9.33 2.45 -8.02
N SER A 98 -10.03 3.59 -7.93
CA SER A 98 -11.29 3.85 -8.65
C SER A 98 -11.10 3.68 -10.16
N GLY A 99 -10.03 4.22 -10.74
CA GLY A 99 -9.68 4.09 -12.15
C GLY A 99 -9.41 2.64 -12.56
N ILE A 100 -8.59 1.92 -11.79
CA ILE A 100 -8.25 0.50 -12.05
C ILE A 100 -9.53 -0.37 -12.04
N ILE A 101 -10.42 -0.13 -11.07
CA ILE A 101 -11.67 -0.88 -10.95
C ILE A 101 -12.69 -0.48 -12.02
N GLY A 102 -12.55 0.73 -12.58
CA GLY A 102 -13.51 1.31 -13.54
C GLY A 102 -14.80 1.76 -12.85
N TYR A 103 -14.69 2.30 -11.63
CA TYR A 103 -15.80 2.95 -10.94
C TYR A 103 -15.91 4.40 -11.40
N THR A 104 -17.11 4.83 -11.78
CA THR A 104 -17.37 6.15 -12.38
C THR A 104 -18.16 7.11 -11.48
N GLY A 105 -18.54 6.67 -10.28
CA GLY A 105 -19.25 7.52 -9.31
C GLY A 105 -18.32 8.52 -8.62
N LYS A 106 -18.87 9.26 -7.67
CA LYS A 106 -18.14 10.29 -6.92
C LYS A 106 -17.39 9.72 -5.74
N ILE A 107 -16.23 10.28 -5.43
CA ILE A 107 -15.53 10.05 -4.16
C ILE A 107 -15.94 11.18 -3.21
N VAL A 108 -16.49 10.83 -2.05
CA VAL A 108 -16.97 11.75 -1.02
C VAL A 108 -16.15 11.57 0.25
N HIS A 109 -15.90 12.65 0.96
CA HIS A 109 -15.10 12.67 2.20
C HIS A 109 -16.01 12.60 3.43
N ASP A 110 -15.80 11.59 4.28
CA ASP A 110 -16.41 11.54 5.61
C ASP A 110 -15.48 12.21 6.64
N THR A 111 -15.62 13.51 6.79
CA THR A 111 -14.82 14.32 7.74
C THR A 111 -15.22 14.14 9.19
N THR A 112 -16.24 13.34 9.51
CA THR A 112 -16.55 12.93 10.89
C THR A 112 -15.53 11.92 11.42
N LYS A 113 -14.81 11.26 10.52
CA LYS A 113 -13.70 10.37 10.84
C LYS A 113 -12.39 11.17 10.86
N PRO A 114 -11.51 10.93 11.85
CA PRO A 114 -10.25 11.66 11.94
C PRO A 114 -9.30 11.27 10.81
N ASP A 115 -8.49 12.23 10.38
CA ASP A 115 -7.28 11.92 9.65
C ASP A 115 -6.28 11.21 10.58
N GLY A 116 -5.53 10.27 10.05
CA GLY A 116 -4.40 9.69 10.76
C GLY A 116 -3.17 10.61 10.74
N THR A 117 -2.01 10.08 11.16
CA THR A 117 -0.73 10.78 11.07
C THR A 117 -0.56 11.45 9.70
N PRO A 118 -0.14 12.74 9.62
CA PRO A 118 -0.07 13.49 8.36
C PRO A 118 0.78 12.83 7.28
N ARG A 119 1.92 12.24 7.67
CA ARG A 119 2.82 11.55 6.73
C ARG A 119 3.51 10.36 7.38
N LYS A 120 3.62 9.24 6.65
CA LYS A 120 4.44 8.08 6.98
C LYS A 120 5.21 7.67 5.73
N LEU A 121 6.50 7.96 5.73
CA LEU A 121 7.44 7.63 4.66
C LEU A 121 8.70 7.04 5.27
N MET A 122 9.21 5.96 4.70
CA MET A 122 10.47 5.35 5.10
C MET A 122 11.66 6.03 4.43
N ASP A 123 12.73 6.25 5.19
CA ASP A 123 14.03 6.50 4.59
C ASP A 123 14.64 5.16 4.15
N VAL A 124 14.68 4.95 2.86
CA VAL A 124 15.18 3.72 2.22
C VAL A 124 16.60 3.87 1.66
N THR A 125 17.28 4.97 1.96
CA THR A 125 18.63 5.27 1.45
C THR A 125 19.59 4.12 1.68
N ARG A 126 19.58 3.53 2.88
CA ARG A 126 20.45 2.41 3.24
C ARG A 126 20.19 1.16 2.39
N LEU A 127 18.93 0.79 2.21
CA LEU A 127 18.54 -0.36 1.40
C LEU A 127 18.98 -0.17 -0.06
N ASN A 128 18.79 1.03 -0.61
CA ASN A 128 19.24 1.38 -1.95
C ASN A 128 20.77 1.33 -2.09
N GLN A 129 21.52 1.77 -1.08
CA GLN A 129 22.99 1.69 -1.05
C GLN A 129 23.50 0.25 -1.00
N LEU A 130 22.73 -0.69 -0.41
CA LEU A 130 23.02 -2.12 -0.45
C LEU A 130 22.74 -2.74 -1.82
N GLY A 131 22.08 -2.01 -2.74
CA GLY A 131 21.86 -2.43 -4.13
C GLY A 131 20.46 -2.95 -4.43
N TRP A 132 19.55 -2.99 -3.43
CA TRP A 132 18.18 -3.43 -3.66
C TRP A 132 17.23 -2.28 -3.97
N LYS A 133 16.28 -2.53 -4.89
CA LYS A 133 15.17 -1.62 -5.22
C LYS A 133 13.91 -2.44 -5.46
N TYR A 134 12.75 -1.89 -5.09
CA TYR A 134 11.46 -2.52 -5.41
C TYR A 134 11.27 -2.66 -6.92
N LYS A 135 10.47 -3.65 -7.33
CA LYS A 135 10.28 -4.05 -8.74
C LYS A 135 8.85 -3.80 -9.24
N THR A 136 7.88 -3.73 -8.30
CA THR A 136 6.46 -3.60 -8.63
C THR A 136 6.00 -2.17 -8.37
N GLU A 137 5.62 -1.44 -9.42
CA GLU A 137 5.01 -0.12 -9.26
C GLU A 137 3.64 -0.25 -8.59
N LEU A 138 3.21 0.80 -7.87
CA LEU A 138 1.99 0.78 -7.06
C LEU A 138 0.75 0.37 -7.86
N GLU A 139 0.58 0.93 -9.05
CA GLU A 139 -0.56 0.65 -9.92
C GLU A 139 -0.61 -0.82 -10.35
N ASP A 140 0.53 -1.40 -10.75
CA ASP A 140 0.64 -2.81 -11.13
C ASP A 140 0.33 -3.74 -9.95
N GLY A 141 0.84 -3.41 -8.77
CA GLY A 141 0.54 -4.15 -7.54
C GLY A 141 -0.94 -4.12 -7.18
N ILE A 142 -1.60 -2.95 -7.33
CA ILE A 142 -3.04 -2.80 -7.11
C ILE A 142 -3.83 -3.64 -8.11
N MET A 143 -3.47 -3.63 -9.39
CA MET A 143 -4.11 -4.46 -10.42
C MET A 143 -4.03 -5.95 -10.06
N LYS A 144 -2.84 -6.45 -9.71
CA LYS A 144 -2.65 -7.85 -9.29
C LYS A 144 -3.50 -8.20 -8.06
N THR A 145 -3.53 -7.31 -7.07
CA THR A 145 -4.31 -7.48 -5.84
C THR A 145 -5.80 -7.52 -6.13
N TYR A 146 -6.29 -6.63 -7.00
CA TYR A 146 -7.70 -6.59 -7.40
C TYR A 146 -8.11 -7.81 -8.21
N GLU A 147 -7.27 -8.29 -9.13
CA GLU A 147 -7.53 -9.54 -9.87
C GLU A 147 -7.65 -10.73 -8.91
N TRP A 148 -6.78 -10.81 -7.90
CA TRP A 148 -6.88 -11.83 -6.87
C TRP A 148 -8.17 -11.68 -6.05
N PHE A 149 -8.51 -10.46 -5.61
CA PHE A 149 -9.73 -10.17 -4.86
C PHE A 149 -11.00 -10.63 -5.59
N LYS A 150 -11.10 -10.39 -6.90
CA LYS A 150 -12.24 -10.85 -7.72
C LYS A 150 -12.40 -12.37 -7.70
N ARG A 151 -11.29 -13.12 -7.71
CA ARG A 151 -11.32 -14.60 -7.70
C ARG A 151 -11.87 -15.18 -6.41
N ILE A 152 -11.64 -14.55 -5.27
CA ILE A 152 -12.13 -15.04 -3.98
C ILE A 152 -13.55 -14.60 -3.65
N LYS A 153 -14.08 -13.61 -4.38
CA LYS A 153 -15.46 -13.12 -4.22
C LYS A 153 -16.45 -13.86 -5.11
N ASN A 154 -15.99 -14.49 -6.18
CA ASN A 154 -16.76 -15.39 -7.05
C ASN A 154 -16.72 -16.83 -6.52
#